data_ace41f885e2adf289c0a760fe8feaad3
#
_entry.id   ace41f885e2adf289c0a760fe8feaad3
#
_cell.length_a   1.000
_cell.length_b   1.000
_cell.length_c   1.000
_cell.angle_alpha   90.00
_cell.angle_beta   90.00
_cell.angle_gamma   90.00
#
_symmetry.space_group_name_H-M   'P 1'
#
loop_
_entity.id
_entity.type
_entity.pdbx_description
1 polymer ?
#
loop_
_entity_poly.entity_id
_entity_poly.type
_entity_poly.pdbx_seq_one_letter_code
_entity_poly.pdbx_strand_id
1 'polypeptide(L)'
;VLNELAVGLSAWIIQDGNYGEFQKGQRAPFALEFYNETSLRVAEHRGDAFMRRESGSFYQARGRVTHISEDWWAMDFGIAAFQNAPPPEDVRPGTWLEGRVYIGIDPFFYFEQISHSGDAPDMIHDWIIERIEMQTAPFVDAGENRMVRDPTLSGWREIPQTDAWSDDNRSAEYLLHCRRISETPRRALVADS
;
A
#
# COMPACT_ATOMS: atom_id res chain seq x y z
N VAL A 1 -18.06 -3.32 -2.68
CA VAL A 1 -17.11 -3.05 -1.58
C VAL A 1 -15.88 -3.91 -1.79
N LEU A 2 -14.72 -3.27 -1.82
CA LEU A 2 -13.43 -3.95 -2.01
C LEU A 2 -13.03 -4.61 -0.68
N ASN A 3 -13.11 -5.93 -0.61
CA ASN A 3 -12.81 -6.67 0.62
C ASN A 3 -11.47 -7.40 0.60
N GLU A 4 -10.91 -7.65 -0.59
CA GLU A 4 -9.67 -8.39 -0.76
C GLU A 4 -8.66 -7.55 -1.54
N LEU A 5 -7.44 -7.49 -1.05
CA LEU A 5 -6.32 -6.78 -1.67
C LEU A 5 -5.04 -7.61 -1.60
N ALA A 6 -4.21 -7.44 -2.61
CA ALA A 6 -2.81 -7.83 -2.57
C ALA A 6 -1.98 -6.56 -2.31
N VAL A 7 -1.33 -6.50 -1.16
CA VAL A 7 -0.65 -5.32 -0.64
C VAL A 7 0.85 -5.59 -0.59
N GLY A 8 1.65 -4.69 -1.11
CA GLY A 8 3.10 -4.79 -1.08
C GLY A 8 3.67 -4.44 0.30
N LEU A 9 4.74 -5.14 0.66
CA LEU A 9 5.49 -4.91 1.88
C LEU A 9 6.97 -5.16 1.62
N SER A 10 7.79 -4.16 1.84
CA SER A 10 9.25 -4.31 1.79
C SER A 10 9.80 -4.68 3.16
N ALA A 11 10.83 -5.54 3.20
CA ALA A 11 11.45 -6.00 4.45
C ALA A 11 11.89 -4.83 5.36
N TRP A 12 12.35 -3.71 4.79
CA TRP A 12 12.81 -2.56 5.58
C TRP A 12 11.70 -1.98 6.48
N ILE A 13 10.42 -2.08 6.11
CA ILE A 13 9.29 -1.60 6.91
C ILE A 13 9.17 -2.38 8.23
N ILE A 14 9.47 -3.70 8.19
CA ILE A 14 9.55 -4.52 9.39
C ILE A 14 10.84 -4.20 10.16
N GLN A 15 11.96 -4.08 9.46
CA GLN A 15 13.28 -3.83 10.05
C GLN A 15 13.37 -2.48 10.76
N ASP A 16 12.56 -1.51 10.37
CA ASP A 16 12.43 -0.21 11.03
C ASP A 16 11.73 -0.31 12.41
N GLY A 17 11.14 -1.47 12.69
CA GLY A 17 10.59 -1.80 14.03
C GLY A 17 9.14 -1.39 14.24
N ASN A 18 8.49 -0.83 13.24
CA ASN A 18 7.10 -0.35 13.34
C ASN A 18 6.09 -1.49 13.23
N TYR A 19 6.44 -2.57 12.53
CA TYR A 19 5.67 -3.80 12.46
C TYR A 19 6.54 -4.98 12.88
N GLY A 20 5.91 -6.00 13.49
CA GLY A 20 6.52 -7.32 13.62
C GLY A 20 6.42 -8.11 12.32
N GLU A 21 6.95 -9.34 12.34
CA GLU A 21 6.78 -10.26 11.23
C GLU A 21 5.30 -10.61 11.02
N PHE A 22 4.90 -10.70 9.76
CA PHE A 22 3.54 -11.08 9.38
C PHE A 22 3.43 -12.58 9.22
N GLN A 23 2.29 -13.15 9.66
CA GLN A 23 1.99 -14.57 9.57
C GLN A 23 0.67 -14.81 8.85
N LYS A 24 0.58 -15.91 8.11
CA LYS A 24 -0.68 -16.36 7.52
C LYS A 24 -1.72 -16.61 8.61
N GLY A 25 -2.93 -16.08 8.43
CA GLY A 25 -4.02 -16.12 9.41
C GLY A 25 -3.99 -15.03 10.47
N GLN A 26 -2.93 -14.23 10.53
CA GLN A 26 -2.81 -13.13 11.48
C GLN A 26 -3.81 -12.02 11.17
N ARG A 27 -4.36 -11.44 12.24
CA ARG A 27 -5.05 -10.14 12.18
C ARG A 27 -4.02 -9.03 12.36
N ALA A 28 -4.03 -8.05 11.46
CA ALA A 28 -3.13 -6.91 11.52
C ALA A 28 -3.87 -5.61 11.16
N PRO A 29 -3.75 -4.54 11.97
CA PRO A 29 -4.28 -3.23 11.65
C PRO A 29 -3.23 -2.41 10.90
N PHE A 30 -3.59 -1.83 9.75
CA PHE A 30 -2.75 -0.87 9.03
C PHE A 30 -3.55 0.00 8.06
N ALA A 31 -3.00 1.17 7.73
CA ALA A 31 -3.44 2.00 6.64
C ALA A 31 -2.76 1.58 5.33
N LEU A 32 -3.28 2.04 4.21
CA LEU A 32 -2.72 1.78 2.89
C LEU A 32 -2.03 3.03 2.36
N GLU A 33 -0.83 2.85 1.83
CA GLU A 33 -0.14 3.84 1.03
C GLU A 33 -0.24 3.48 -0.45
N PHE A 34 -0.35 4.47 -1.33
CA PHE A 34 -0.28 4.23 -2.77
C PHE A 34 0.86 5.02 -3.42
N TYR A 35 1.38 4.47 -4.51
CA TYR A 35 2.35 5.14 -5.37
C TYR A 35 1.90 5.04 -6.83
N ASN A 36 2.27 6.03 -7.63
CA ASN A 36 2.06 6.02 -9.07
C ASN A 36 3.40 6.25 -9.79
N GLU A 37 3.77 5.34 -10.67
CA GLU A 37 4.99 5.45 -11.48
C GLU A 37 4.83 6.51 -12.59
N THR A 38 3.61 6.70 -13.04
CA THR A 38 3.25 7.70 -14.05
C THR A 38 2.14 8.59 -13.49
N SER A 39 2.04 9.82 -13.97
CA SER A 39 1.01 10.74 -13.53
C SER A 39 -0.39 10.14 -13.69
N LEU A 40 -1.18 10.23 -12.63
CA LEU A 40 -2.60 9.95 -12.71
C LEU A 40 -3.28 11.00 -13.56
N ARG A 41 -4.24 10.60 -14.38
CA ARG A 41 -5.00 11.51 -15.23
C ARG A 41 -6.36 11.81 -14.61
N VAL A 42 -6.87 13.01 -14.87
CA VAL A 42 -8.23 13.34 -14.50
C VAL A 42 -9.18 12.41 -15.27
N ALA A 43 -10.06 11.72 -14.55
CA ALA A 43 -11.03 10.85 -15.19
C ALA A 43 -12.06 11.65 -15.98
N GLU A 44 -12.29 11.26 -17.24
CA GLU A 44 -13.24 11.95 -18.13
C GLU A 44 -14.66 11.94 -17.60
N HIS A 45 -15.02 10.87 -16.87
CA HIS A 45 -16.35 10.70 -16.32
C HIS A 45 -16.29 10.47 -14.83
N ARG A 46 -17.19 11.11 -14.09
CA ARG A 46 -17.45 10.76 -12.69
C ARG A 46 -18.16 9.41 -12.67
N GLY A 47 -17.50 8.41 -12.18
CA GLY A 47 -18.03 7.05 -12.06
C GLY A 47 -17.77 6.47 -10.69
N ASP A 48 -18.04 5.19 -10.53
CA ASP A 48 -17.70 4.50 -9.29
C ASP A 48 -16.17 4.33 -9.14
N ALA A 49 -15.70 4.39 -7.90
CA ALA A 49 -14.34 4.01 -7.56
C ALA A 49 -14.12 2.52 -7.88
N PHE A 50 -12.96 2.17 -8.39
CA PHE A 50 -12.58 0.79 -8.61
C PHE A 50 -11.08 0.57 -8.47
N MET A 51 -10.72 -0.67 -8.19
CA MET A 51 -9.37 -1.19 -8.28
C MET A 51 -9.41 -2.55 -8.96
N ARG A 52 -8.68 -2.69 -10.05
CA ARG A 52 -8.51 -3.95 -10.77
C ARG A 52 -7.03 -4.33 -10.75
N ARG A 53 -6.70 -5.41 -10.06
CA ARG A 53 -5.34 -5.90 -9.95
C ARG A 53 -4.79 -6.27 -11.33
N GLU A 54 -3.55 -5.85 -11.60
CA GLU A 54 -2.79 -6.23 -12.80
C GLU A 54 -1.74 -7.29 -12.48
N SER A 55 -0.82 -6.98 -11.56
CA SER A 55 0.23 -7.91 -11.13
C SER A 55 0.80 -7.47 -9.78
N GLY A 56 1.23 -8.42 -8.95
CA GLY A 56 1.76 -8.08 -7.63
C GLY A 56 0.77 -7.20 -6.85
N SER A 57 1.22 -6.06 -6.39
CA SER A 57 0.42 -5.02 -5.74
C SER A 57 0.09 -3.83 -6.66
N PHE A 58 0.23 -3.99 -7.97
CA PHE A 58 -0.16 -2.98 -8.95
C PHE A 58 -1.60 -3.15 -9.40
N TYR A 59 -2.29 -2.02 -9.49
CA TYR A 59 -3.70 -1.93 -9.84
C TYR A 59 -3.94 -0.86 -10.90
N GLN A 60 -4.82 -1.16 -11.86
CA GLN A 60 -5.51 -0.11 -12.60
C GLN A 60 -6.65 0.38 -11.71
N ALA A 61 -6.61 1.66 -11.36
CA ALA A 61 -7.52 2.19 -10.36
C ALA A 61 -8.14 3.51 -10.81
N ARG A 62 -9.33 3.79 -10.29
CA ARG A 62 -10.00 5.08 -10.32
C ARG A 62 -10.48 5.39 -8.91
N GLY A 63 -10.20 6.59 -8.45
CA GLY A 63 -10.61 7.05 -7.14
C GLY A 63 -10.90 8.53 -7.12
N ARG A 64 -11.51 8.96 -6.02
CA ARG A 64 -11.78 10.36 -5.73
C ARG A 64 -10.78 10.87 -4.71
N VAL A 65 -10.18 12.02 -4.97
CA VAL A 65 -9.34 12.73 -3.99
C VAL A 65 -10.23 13.15 -2.81
N THR A 66 -9.86 12.74 -1.63
CA THR A 66 -10.62 12.98 -0.39
C THR A 66 -9.97 14.02 0.50
N HIS A 67 -8.63 14.10 0.48
CA HIS A 67 -7.87 15.02 1.30
C HIS A 67 -6.63 15.52 0.55
N ILE A 68 -6.22 16.76 0.84
CA ILE A 68 -4.99 17.37 0.32
C ILE A 68 -4.34 18.18 1.45
N SER A 69 -3.05 17.93 1.67
CA SER A 69 -2.15 18.72 2.49
C SER A 69 -0.94 19.16 1.65
N GLU A 70 -0.01 19.88 2.24
CA GLU A 70 1.20 20.35 1.56
C GLU A 70 2.11 19.18 1.13
N ASP A 71 2.30 18.20 2.04
CA ASP A 71 3.27 17.12 1.89
C ASP A 71 2.64 15.75 1.62
N TRP A 72 1.31 15.64 1.69
CA TRP A 72 0.60 14.39 1.48
C TRP A 72 -0.82 14.61 0.98
N TRP A 73 -1.40 13.57 0.41
CA TRP A 73 -2.79 13.59 -0.05
C TRP A 73 -3.40 12.20 -0.02
N ALA A 74 -4.73 12.12 -0.10
CA ALA A 74 -5.45 10.87 -0.01
C ALA A 74 -6.52 10.72 -1.08
N MET A 75 -6.73 9.47 -1.49
CA MET A 75 -7.77 9.07 -2.43
C MET A 75 -8.63 7.94 -1.85
N ASP A 76 -9.88 7.93 -2.27
CA ASP A 76 -10.80 6.82 -2.06
C ASP A 76 -10.99 6.03 -3.37
N PHE A 77 -10.45 4.82 -3.41
CA PHE A 77 -10.57 3.84 -4.49
C PHE A 77 -11.69 2.81 -4.24
N GLY A 78 -12.63 3.07 -3.32
CA GLY A 78 -13.49 2.11 -2.66
C GLY A 78 -12.90 1.61 -1.35
N ILE A 79 -11.67 2.03 -1.11
CA ILE A 79 -10.94 2.02 0.14
C ILE A 79 -9.98 3.21 0.14
N ALA A 80 -9.82 3.85 1.29
CA ALA A 80 -8.92 5.01 1.41
C ALA A 80 -7.46 4.57 1.42
N ALA A 81 -6.63 5.29 0.65
CA ALA A 81 -5.19 5.19 0.68
C ALA A 81 -4.57 6.60 0.56
N PHE A 82 -3.39 6.79 1.11
CA PHE A 82 -2.68 8.06 1.03
C PHE A 82 -1.38 7.92 0.24
N GLN A 83 -0.84 9.05 -0.18
CA GLN A 83 0.51 9.18 -0.73
C GLN A 83 1.27 10.23 0.07
N ASN A 84 2.42 9.84 0.60
CA ASN A 84 3.33 10.73 1.33
C ASN A 84 4.23 11.48 0.36
N ALA A 85 3.60 12.37 -0.42
CA ALA A 85 4.23 13.26 -1.39
C ALA A 85 3.27 14.43 -1.66
N PRO A 86 3.77 15.58 -2.13
CA PRO A 86 2.92 16.69 -2.54
C PRO A 86 1.89 16.25 -3.59
N PRO A 87 0.65 16.73 -3.50
CA PRO A 87 -0.37 16.45 -4.50
C PRO A 87 -0.01 17.05 -5.86
N PRO A 88 -0.54 16.55 -6.98
CA PRO A 88 -0.41 17.22 -8.28
C PRO A 88 -1.02 18.62 -8.25
N GLU A 89 -0.42 19.59 -8.97
CA GLU A 89 -0.72 21.03 -8.86
C GLU A 89 -2.20 21.42 -9.04
N ASP A 90 -2.90 20.79 -9.99
CA ASP A 90 -4.29 21.14 -10.32
C ASP A 90 -5.34 20.24 -9.63
N VAL A 91 -4.93 19.40 -8.68
CA VAL A 91 -5.81 18.47 -8.02
C VAL A 91 -6.41 19.09 -6.76
N ARG A 92 -7.71 18.83 -6.53
CA ARG A 92 -8.48 19.33 -5.38
C ARG A 92 -9.32 18.20 -4.78
N PRO A 93 -9.73 18.29 -3.52
CA PRO A 93 -10.70 17.36 -2.95
C PRO A 93 -11.96 17.27 -3.85
N GLY A 94 -12.40 16.05 -4.14
CA GLY A 94 -13.49 15.78 -5.07
C GLY A 94 -13.08 15.52 -6.51
N THR A 95 -11.83 15.75 -6.89
CA THR A 95 -11.31 15.41 -8.23
C THR A 95 -11.25 13.87 -8.36
N TRP A 96 -11.68 13.38 -9.51
CA TRP A 96 -11.56 11.96 -9.87
C TRP A 96 -10.32 11.76 -10.70
N LEU A 97 -9.46 10.85 -10.25
CA LEU A 97 -8.22 10.48 -10.93
C LEU A 97 -8.24 8.99 -11.26
N GLU A 98 -7.58 8.65 -12.36
CA GLU A 98 -7.42 7.25 -12.76
C GLU A 98 -6.02 7.00 -13.31
N GLY A 99 -5.55 5.76 -13.15
CA GLY A 99 -4.26 5.31 -13.63
C GLY A 99 -3.76 4.07 -12.92
N ARG A 100 -2.52 3.76 -13.17
CA ARG A 100 -1.83 2.64 -12.53
C ARG A 100 -1.26 3.07 -11.18
N VAL A 101 -1.61 2.35 -10.13
CA VAL A 101 -1.11 2.58 -8.78
C VAL A 101 -0.53 1.30 -8.19
N TYR A 102 0.50 1.45 -7.39
CA TYR A 102 0.98 0.43 -6.47
C TYR A 102 0.30 0.65 -5.12
N ILE A 103 -0.10 -0.42 -4.43
CA ILE A 103 -0.67 -0.37 -3.08
C ILE A 103 0.28 -1.08 -2.12
N GLY A 104 0.73 -0.37 -1.11
CA GLY A 104 1.59 -0.86 -0.04
C GLY A 104 0.97 -0.69 1.34
N ILE A 105 1.57 -1.34 2.32
CA ILE A 105 1.33 -1.04 3.73
C ILE A 105 1.90 0.35 4.03
N ASP A 106 1.19 1.14 4.84
CA ASP A 106 1.74 2.36 5.44
C ASP A 106 3.07 2.06 6.18
N PRO A 107 4.19 2.65 5.77
CA PRO A 107 5.45 2.51 6.51
C PRO A 107 5.47 3.36 7.80
N PHE A 108 4.32 3.58 8.40
CA PHE A 108 4.04 4.35 9.61
C PHE A 108 3.91 5.87 9.44
N PHE A 109 3.95 6.40 8.23
CA PHE A 109 3.75 7.84 8.01
C PHE A 109 2.35 8.30 8.41
N TYR A 110 1.33 7.49 8.08
CA TYR A 110 -0.02 7.79 8.53
C TYR A 110 -0.11 7.77 10.05
N PHE A 111 0.40 6.73 10.67
CA PHE A 111 0.29 6.52 12.11
C PHE A 111 1.05 7.57 12.92
N GLU A 112 2.29 7.88 12.55
CA GLU A 112 3.16 8.77 13.31
C GLU A 112 2.93 10.26 13.04
N GLN A 113 2.49 10.61 11.83
CA GLN A 113 2.42 12.00 11.40
C GLN A 113 1.01 12.40 10.97
N ILE A 114 0.44 11.72 9.96
CA ILE A 114 -0.78 12.15 9.32
C ILE A 114 -1.98 12.07 10.27
N SER A 115 -2.12 10.98 11.01
CA SER A 115 -3.25 10.74 11.93
C SER A 115 -3.41 11.80 13.02
N HIS A 116 -2.35 12.54 13.32
CA HIS A 116 -2.35 13.61 14.34
C HIS A 116 -2.87 14.95 13.80
N SER A 117 -3.00 15.11 12.49
CA SER A 117 -3.61 16.30 11.88
C SER A 117 -5.12 16.30 12.19
N GLY A 118 -5.65 17.45 12.61
CA GLY A 118 -7.06 17.54 13.07
C GLY A 118 -8.09 17.16 12.00
N ASP A 119 -7.75 17.33 10.73
CA ASP A 119 -8.59 17.09 9.55
C ASP A 119 -8.24 15.80 8.80
N ALA A 120 -7.27 15.01 9.29
CA ALA A 120 -6.88 13.75 8.64
C ALA A 120 -8.07 12.76 8.63
N PRO A 121 -8.34 12.11 7.51
CA PRO A 121 -9.36 11.07 7.46
C PRO A 121 -8.92 9.80 8.20
N ASP A 122 -9.88 9.01 8.65
CA ASP A 122 -9.64 7.70 9.25
C ASP A 122 -9.26 6.70 8.15
N MET A 123 -8.10 5.99 8.27
CA MET A 123 -7.61 5.11 7.23
C MET A 123 -7.15 3.73 7.70
N ILE A 124 -7.01 3.50 9.02
CA ILE A 124 -6.59 2.20 9.53
C ILE A 124 -7.76 1.23 9.48
N HIS A 125 -7.58 0.14 8.75
CA HIS A 125 -8.48 -1.01 8.73
C HIS A 125 -7.85 -2.21 9.43
N ASP A 126 -8.69 -3.13 9.90
CA ASP A 126 -8.26 -4.45 10.34
C ASP A 126 -8.30 -5.43 9.17
N TRP A 127 -7.22 -6.17 9.03
CA TRP A 127 -7.01 -7.14 7.97
C TRP A 127 -6.76 -8.53 8.53
N ILE A 128 -7.19 -9.56 7.81
CA ILE A 128 -6.68 -10.93 7.95
C ILE A 128 -5.68 -11.15 6.82
N ILE A 129 -4.48 -11.61 7.15
CA ILE A 129 -3.46 -12.01 6.19
C ILE A 129 -3.78 -13.44 5.74
N GLU A 130 -4.37 -13.61 4.58
CA GLU A 130 -4.80 -14.94 4.10
C GLU A 130 -3.67 -15.73 3.44
N ARG A 131 -2.75 -15.03 2.79
CA ARG A 131 -1.60 -15.60 2.11
C ARG A 131 -0.46 -14.59 2.05
N ILE A 132 0.77 -15.09 2.12
CA ILE A 132 1.98 -14.29 1.96
C ILE A 132 2.80 -14.91 0.84
N GLU A 133 3.28 -14.07 -0.07
CA GLU A 133 4.22 -14.46 -1.12
C GLU A 133 5.47 -13.59 -1.02
N MET A 134 6.62 -14.18 -1.27
CA MET A 134 7.90 -13.48 -1.36
C MET A 134 8.36 -13.45 -2.82
N GLN A 135 8.85 -12.30 -3.28
CA GLN A 135 9.43 -12.12 -4.60
C GLN A 135 10.70 -12.95 -4.74
N THR A 136 10.82 -13.73 -5.82
CA THR A 136 11.96 -14.62 -6.07
C THR A 136 12.78 -14.24 -7.30
N ALA A 137 12.38 -13.21 -8.06
CA ALA A 137 13.17 -12.72 -9.17
C ALA A 137 14.55 -12.25 -8.66
N PRO A 138 15.67 -12.68 -9.28
CA PRO A 138 16.99 -12.26 -8.86
C PRO A 138 17.20 -10.75 -9.08
N PHE A 139 18.14 -10.18 -8.35
CA PHE A 139 18.62 -8.84 -8.64
C PHE A 139 19.57 -8.88 -9.84
N VAL A 140 19.41 -7.94 -10.76
CA VAL A 140 20.28 -7.72 -11.91
C VAL A 140 20.80 -6.28 -11.90
N ASP A 141 21.99 -6.08 -12.43
CA ASP A 141 22.58 -4.76 -12.57
C ASP A 141 21.84 -3.97 -13.67
N ALA A 142 21.24 -2.85 -13.27
CA ALA A 142 20.55 -1.91 -14.17
C ALA A 142 21.46 -0.76 -14.63
N GLY A 143 22.76 -0.82 -14.31
CA GLY A 143 23.71 0.25 -14.55
C GLY A 143 23.74 1.30 -13.43
N GLU A 144 24.73 2.19 -13.45
CA GLU A 144 24.87 3.28 -12.47
C GLU A 144 24.91 2.79 -11.00
N ASN A 145 25.49 1.61 -10.73
CA ASN A 145 25.51 0.93 -9.42
C ASN A 145 24.11 0.64 -8.84
N ARG A 146 23.09 0.51 -9.69
CA ARG A 146 21.72 0.21 -9.27
C ARG A 146 21.36 -1.24 -9.59
N MET A 147 21.02 -1.98 -8.54
CA MET A 147 20.44 -3.33 -8.67
C MET A 147 18.91 -3.23 -8.70
N VAL A 148 18.29 -3.92 -9.62
CA VAL A 148 16.83 -4.04 -9.72
C VAL A 148 16.43 -5.50 -9.82
N ARG A 149 15.21 -5.83 -9.43
CA ARG A 149 14.66 -7.16 -9.72
C ARG A 149 14.58 -7.36 -11.22
N ASP A 150 14.95 -8.54 -11.69
CA ASP A 150 14.86 -8.88 -13.12
C ASP A 150 13.39 -8.77 -13.59
N PRO A 151 13.06 -7.79 -14.44
CA PRO A 151 11.68 -7.57 -14.87
C PRO A 151 11.17 -8.67 -15.82
N THR A 152 12.09 -9.50 -16.36
CA THR A 152 11.74 -10.60 -17.25
C THR A 152 11.37 -11.88 -16.48
N LEU A 153 11.77 -11.95 -15.21
CA LEU A 153 11.53 -13.09 -14.33
C LEU A 153 10.54 -12.65 -13.23
N SER A 154 9.26 -12.88 -13.46
CA SER A 154 8.23 -12.69 -12.45
C SER A 154 8.06 -13.98 -11.64
N GLY A 155 8.53 -13.99 -10.42
CA GLY A 155 8.42 -15.16 -9.55
C GLY A 155 7.97 -14.76 -8.15
N TRP A 156 6.94 -15.43 -7.66
CA TRP A 156 6.45 -15.31 -6.28
C TRP A 156 6.37 -16.70 -5.66
N ARG A 157 6.83 -16.84 -4.44
CA ARG A 157 6.78 -18.07 -3.67
C ARG A 157 5.94 -17.87 -2.42
N GLU A 158 4.92 -18.71 -2.21
CA GLU A 158 4.15 -18.69 -0.98
C GLU A 158 5.04 -19.08 0.21
N ILE A 159 4.92 -18.32 1.28
CA ILE A 159 5.62 -18.53 2.55
C ILE A 159 4.61 -18.44 3.71
N PRO A 160 4.84 -19.14 4.85
CA PRO A 160 3.92 -19.11 5.98
C PRO A 160 4.00 -17.81 6.79
N GLN A 161 5.16 -17.18 6.78
CA GLN A 161 5.45 -15.94 7.50
C GLN A 161 6.60 -15.20 6.82
N THR A 162 6.71 -13.89 7.06
CA THR A 162 7.88 -13.10 6.70
C THR A 162 9.04 -13.39 7.68
N ASP A 163 10.27 -13.23 7.20
CA ASP A 163 11.48 -13.15 8.02
C ASP A 163 12.38 -12.06 7.43
N ALA A 164 12.02 -10.81 7.73
CA ALA A 164 12.64 -9.65 7.12
C ALA A 164 14.15 -9.54 7.37
N TRP A 165 14.65 -10.19 8.41
CA TRP A 165 16.07 -10.19 8.77
C TRP A 165 16.89 -11.26 8.07
N SER A 166 16.23 -12.31 7.52
CA SER A 166 16.87 -13.44 6.87
C SER A 166 16.50 -13.58 5.40
N ASP A 167 15.25 -13.27 5.05
CA ASP A 167 14.73 -13.44 3.70
C ASP A 167 15.48 -12.56 2.69
N ASP A 168 15.88 -13.17 1.58
CA ASP A 168 16.52 -12.53 0.42
C ASP A 168 17.65 -11.54 0.82
N ASN A 169 18.53 -11.98 1.72
CA ASN A 169 19.63 -11.17 2.26
C ASN A 169 19.15 -9.83 2.86
N ARG A 170 18.02 -9.81 3.54
CA ARG A 170 17.38 -8.64 4.17
C ARG A 170 16.77 -7.63 3.20
N SER A 171 16.58 -8.01 1.94
CA SER A 171 16.03 -7.15 0.89
C SER A 171 14.75 -7.72 0.30
N ALA A 172 14.04 -8.55 1.07
CA ALA A 172 12.84 -9.21 0.59
C ALA A 172 11.71 -8.23 0.29
N GLU A 173 10.99 -8.52 -0.78
CA GLU A 173 9.72 -7.91 -1.12
C GLU A 173 8.62 -8.95 -0.96
N TYR A 174 7.60 -8.61 -0.22
CA TYR A 174 6.47 -9.47 0.07
C TYR A 174 5.19 -8.95 -0.56
N LEU A 175 4.28 -9.86 -0.79
CA LEU A 175 2.93 -9.60 -1.22
C LEU A 175 1.97 -10.23 -0.22
N LEU A 176 1.27 -9.40 0.52
CA LEU A 176 0.27 -9.83 1.48
C LEU A 176 -1.10 -9.84 0.82
N HIS A 177 -1.73 -11.01 0.73
CA HIS A 177 -3.12 -11.14 0.34
C HIS A 177 -3.98 -10.97 1.58
N CYS A 178 -4.67 -9.83 1.63
CA CYS A 178 -5.37 -9.38 2.81
C CYS A 178 -6.87 -9.36 2.55
N ARG A 179 -7.65 -9.82 3.53
CA ARG A 179 -9.10 -9.62 3.56
C ARG A 179 -9.46 -8.64 4.67
N ARG A 180 -10.17 -7.59 4.30
CA ARG A 180 -10.65 -6.58 5.25
C ARG A 180 -11.75 -7.17 6.13
N ILE A 181 -11.65 -6.93 7.45
CA ILE A 181 -12.62 -7.40 8.45
C ILE A 181 -13.30 -6.26 9.20
N SER A 182 -12.77 -5.03 9.15
CA SER A 182 -13.44 -3.85 9.68
C SER A 182 -14.18 -3.12 8.54
N GLU A 183 -15.46 -2.80 8.74
CA GLU A 183 -16.21 -1.98 7.78
C GLU A 183 -15.81 -0.51 7.86
N THR A 184 -15.59 -0.03 9.09
CA THR A 184 -15.25 1.37 9.36
C THR A 184 -13.76 1.50 9.68
N PRO A 185 -13.04 2.39 8.99
CA PRO A 185 -11.67 2.71 9.34
C PRO A 185 -11.61 3.49 10.66
N ARG A 186 -10.43 3.53 11.27
CA ARG A 186 -10.15 4.36 12.44
C ARG A 186 -8.85 5.14 12.25
N ARG A 187 -8.67 6.16 13.08
CA ARG A 187 -7.49 7.05 13.02
C ARG A 187 -6.30 6.50 13.80
N ALA A 188 -6.56 5.83 14.91
CA ALA A 188 -5.51 5.34 15.81
C ALA A 188 -5.64 3.83 16.02
N LEU A 189 -4.53 3.19 16.36
CA LEU A 189 -4.55 1.82 16.88
C LEU A 189 -5.23 1.84 18.24
N VAL A 190 -6.15 0.91 18.47
CA VAL A 190 -6.71 0.70 19.79
C VAL A 190 -5.57 0.12 20.65
N ALA A 191 -5.21 0.81 21.72
CA ALA A 191 -4.30 0.23 22.71
C ALA A 191 -4.94 -1.06 23.23
N ASP A 192 -4.22 -2.17 23.12
CA ASP A 192 -4.63 -3.42 23.74
C ASP A 192 -4.76 -3.18 25.25
N SER A 193 -6.00 -3.30 25.73
CA SER A 193 -6.37 -3.12 27.15
C SER A 193 -6.17 -4.41 27.93
#